data_8e8422d279c008c4f877043ab00f1535
#
_entry.id   8e8422d279c008c4f877043ab00f1535
#
_cell.length_a   1.000
_cell.length_b   1.000
_cell.length_c   1.000
_cell.angle_alpha   90.00
_cell.angle_beta   90.00
_cell.angle_gamma   90.00
#
_symmetry.space_group_name_H-M   'P 1'
#
loop_
_entity.id
_entity.type
_entity.pdbx_description
1 polymer ?
#
loop_
_entity_poly.entity_id
_entity_poly.type
_entity_poly.pdbx_seq_one_letter_code
_entity_poly.pdbx_strand_id
1 'polypeptide(L)'
;PPYYLPEANRPALQYMQARRKELGGYIPGRANTQPEIILPESKVYAQTKKGSGKQTAATTMAFVRLMKDLMRVKGFGHRIAPITPDEARTFGMDSFFPSAKLYNPNGQNYVPVDHQLMLTYTESPEGQIVHVGINEAGATAAFIALGSSYDTHGEPMIPIYIFYSMFGFQRTGDSFWAAADQLCRGFVIGATAGRTTLSGEGLQHADGHSPILASTNPAFKIYDPAYGYEIAHIVERGIEQMYGNKDEDHNVMYYLTVYNEPIHQPAEPANVDIEGIVKGIHKISESPLTSGPKAQLLASGVAVPWAEKAQKLLAEDWGVSADLWSVTSWTELRRDGIAAEEEALLNPNQPARVPYVTQKLAGAAGPIVATTDFASDVPDQIRQ
;
A
#
# COMPACT_ATOMS: atom_id res chain seq x y z
N PRO A 1 -21.69 -27.66 32.24
CA PRO A 1 -22.48 -27.17 31.13
C PRO A 1 -21.79 -25.96 30.47
N PRO A 2 -21.93 -25.75 29.17
CA PRO A 2 -21.44 -24.55 28.53
C PRO A 2 -22.08 -23.32 29.20
N TYR A 3 -21.31 -22.22 29.28
CA TYR A 3 -21.72 -20.97 29.94
C TYR A 3 -21.88 -21.05 31.49
N TYR A 4 -21.35 -22.09 32.13
CA TYR A 4 -21.29 -22.11 33.57
C TYR A 4 -20.36 -21.02 34.11
N LEU A 5 -20.92 -20.08 34.86
CA LEU A 5 -20.16 -19.08 35.59
C LEU A 5 -20.10 -19.51 37.08
N PRO A 6 -18.89 -19.72 37.62
CA PRO A 6 -18.75 -20.01 39.04
C PRO A 6 -19.23 -18.82 39.90
N GLU A 7 -19.69 -19.11 41.11
CA GLU A 7 -20.00 -18.06 42.10
C GLU A 7 -18.75 -17.19 42.36
N ALA A 8 -18.94 -15.87 42.49
CA ALA A 8 -17.86 -14.90 42.61
C ALA A 8 -16.91 -15.13 43.81
N ASN A 9 -17.41 -15.83 44.84
CA ASN A 9 -16.64 -16.17 46.04
C ASN A 9 -15.82 -17.46 45.92
N ARG A 10 -15.89 -18.17 44.80
CA ARG A 10 -15.09 -19.40 44.60
C ARG A 10 -13.60 -19.07 44.63
N PRO A 11 -12.79 -19.79 45.48
CA PRO A 11 -11.35 -19.51 45.62
C PRO A 11 -10.58 -19.59 44.30
N ALA A 12 -10.92 -20.56 43.45
CA ALA A 12 -10.28 -20.69 42.12
C ALA A 12 -10.56 -19.49 41.22
N LEU A 13 -11.79 -18.94 41.19
CA LEU A 13 -12.14 -17.77 40.43
C LEU A 13 -11.42 -16.52 40.95
N GLN A 14 -11.40 -16.35 42.27
CA GLN A 14 -10.69 -15.25 42.93
C GLN A 14 -9.19 -15.29 42.64
N TYR A 15 -8.56 -16.47 42.72
CA TYR A 15 -7.16 -16.67 42.38
C TYR A 15 -6.89 -16.27 40.90
N MET A 16 -7.67 -16.79 39.99
CA MET A 16 -7.54 -16.49 38.54
C MET A 16 -7.67 -14.99 38.25
N GLN A 17 -8.66 -14.33 38.87
CA GLN A 17 -8.88 -12.89 38.69
C GLN A 17 -7.74 -12.07 39.31
N ALA A 18 -7.23 -12.45 40.50
CA ALA A 18 -6.09 -11.79 41.12
C ALA A 18 -4.83 -11.89 40.24
N ARG A 19 -4.52 -13.07 39.74
CA ARG A 19 -3.39 -13.28 38.80
C ARG A 19 -3.56 -12.49 37.51
N ARG A 20 -4.78 -12.47 36.95
CA ARG A 20 -5.06 -11.68 35.77
C ARG A 20 -4.81 -10.19 35.98
N LYS A 21 -5.22 -9.67 37.14
CA LYS A 21 -5.00 -8.29 37.55
C LYS A 21 -3.49 -7.96 37.68
N GLU A 22 -2.71 -8.83 38.33
CA GLU A 22 -1.26 -8.70 38.47
C GLU A 22 -0.56 -8.65 37.08
N LEU A 23 -1.07 -9.39 36.11
CA LEU A 23 -0.56 -9.44 34.74
C LEU A 23 -1.07 -8.28 33.87
N GLY A 24 -1.65 -7.23 34.44
CA GLY A 24 -2.08 -6.03 33.71
C GLY A 24 -3.54 -6.07 33.24
N GLY A 25 -4.35 -7.02 33.66
CA GLY A 25 -5.76 -7.10 33.30
C GLY A 25 -6.08 -8.11 32.19
N TYR A 26 -7.26 -8.00 31.62
CA TYR A 26 -7.69 -8.89 30.54
C TYR A 26 -7.02 -8.51 29.21
N ILE A 27 -6.71 -9.50 28.39
CA ILE A 27 -6.08 -9.34 27.08
C ILE A 27 -7.07 -9.77 25.98
N PRO A 28 -7.21 -9.02 24.90
CA PRO A 28 -6.70 -7.66 24.71
C PRO A 28 -7.54 -6.66 25.53
N GLY A 29 -6.86 -5.79 26.28
CA GLY A 29 -7.50 -4.59 26.81
C GLY A 29 -7.58 -3.58 25.68
N ARG A 30 -8.63 -3.60 24.89
CA ARG A 30 -8.84 -2.63 23.82
C ARG A 30 -9.22 -1.29 24.43
N ALA A 31 -8.27 -0.35 24.45
CA ALA A 31 -8.52 1.02 24.82
C ALA A 31 -8.94 1.78 23.56
N ASN A 32 -10.19 2.20 23.46
CA ASN A 32 -10.68 2.99 22.30
C ASN A 32 -10.15 4.43 22.27
N THR A 33 -9.09 4.74 23.01
CA THR A 33 -8.47 6.08 23.06
C THR A 33 -7.15 6.07 22.31
N GLN A 34 -7.22 6.40 21.04
CA GLN A 34 -6.02 6.71 20.27
C GLN A 34 -5.57 8.14 20.58
N PRO A 35 -4.30 8.37 20.95
CA PRO A 35 -3.78 9.73 21.05
C PRO A 35 -3.79 10.40 19.68
N GLU A 36 -4.10 11.69 19.66
CA GLU A 36 -4.06 12.48 18.43
C GLU A 36 -2.64 12.53 17.86
N ILE A 37 -2.51 12.25 16.58
CA ILE A 37 -1.26 12.32 15.83
C ILE A 37 -1.26 13.59 14.98
N ILE A 38 -0.20 14.37 15.09
CA ILE A 38 0.03 15.48 14.15
C ILE A 38 0.52 14.90 12.83
N LEU A 39 -0.32 14.98 11.81
CA LEU A 39 0.01 14.44 10.48
C LEU A 39 1.08 15.26 9.77
N PRO A 40 1.85 14.65 8.85
CA PRO A 40 2.80 15.36 8.01
C PRO A 40 2.11 16.42 7.16
N GLU A 41 2.77 17.58 7.01
CA GLU A 41 2.32 18.60 6.07
C GLU A 41 2.56 18.15 4.61
N SER A 42 1.73 18.60 3.68
CA SER A 42 1.81 18.24 2.25
C SER A 42 3.18 18.54 1.60
N LYS A 43 3.97 19.47 2.17
CA LYS A 43 5.35 19.75 1.71
C LYS A 43 6.29 18.55 1.81
N VAL A 44 6.02 17.58 2.71
CA VAL A 44 6.83 16.36 2.87
C VAL A 44 6.77 15.49 1.62
N TYR A 45 5.64 15.48 0.94
CA TYR A 45 5.40 14.70 -0.29
C TYR A 45 5.94 15.40 -1.56
N ALA A 46 6.26 16.70 -1.46
CA ALA A 46 6.60 17.53 -2.62
C ALA A 46 7.83 17.04 -3.40
N GLN A 47 8.81 16.42 -2.73
CA GLN A 47 10.01 15.92 -3.43
C GLN A 47 9.66 14.72 -4.32
N THR A 48 8.81 13.81 -3.88
CA THR A 48 8.34 12.66 -4.66
C THR A 48 7.48 13.11 -5.85
N LYS A 49 6.71 14.18 -5.69
CA LYS A 49 5.86 14.79 -6.73
C LYS A 49 6.65 15.52 -7.84
N LYS A 50 7.92 15.85 -7.61
CA LYS A 50 8.77 16.50 -8.64
C LYS A 50 9.24 15.57 -9.77
N GLY A 51 9.06 14.25 -9.61
CA GLY A 51 9.57 13.27 -10.56
C GLY A 51 11.10 13.14 -10.55
N SER A 52 11.65 12.54 -11.60
CA SER A 52 13.09 12.22 -11.70
C SER A 52 13.92 13.19 -12.58
N GLY A 53 13.30 14.19 -13.13
CA GLY A 53 13.94 15.12 -14.06
C GLY A 53 14.47 14.42 -15.32
N LYS A 54 15.77 14.48 -15.57
CA LYS A 54 16.41 13.81 -16.71
C LYS A 54 16.83 12.37 -16.44
N GLN A 55 16.70 11.91 -15.21
CA GLN A 55 17.09 10.56 -14.80
C GLN A 55 15.88 9.61 -14.84
N THR A 56 16.16 8.33 -14.76
CA THR A 56 15.15 7.30 -14.49
C THR A 56 15.18 6.91 -13.02
N ALA A 57 14.05 6.50 -12.48
CA ALA A 57 13.96 5.95 -11.13
C ALA A 57 12.86 4.89 -11.08
N ALA A 58 13.09 3.85 -10.32
CA ALA A 58 12.10 2.83 -10.03
C ALA A 58 11.04 3.35 -9.06
N THR A 59 9.80 2.85 -9.15
CA THR A 59 8.75 3.21 -8.18
C THR A 59 9.08 2.72 -6.78
N THR A 60 9.80 1.60 -6.62
CA THR A 60 10.39 1.18 -5.33
C THR A 60 11.25 2.29 -4.72
N MET A 61 12.13 2.91 -5.52
CA MET A 61 12.99 3.99 -5.04
C MET A 61 12.21 5.28 -4.74
N ALA A 62 11.15 5.56 -5.50
CA ALA A 62 10.27 6.70 -5.22
C ALA A 62 9.57 6.52 -3.85
N PHE A 63 9.04 5.33 -3.59
CA PHE A 63 8.40 4.99 -2.32
C PHE A 63 9.40 5.04 -1.14
N VAL A 64 10.58 4.44 -1.28
CA VAL A 64 11.61 4.42 -0.22
C VAL A 64 12.10 5.83 0.11
N ARG A 65 12.26 6.71 -0.89
CA ARG A 65 12.60 8.12 -0.64
C ARG A 65 11.49 8.85 0.12
N LEU A 66 10.24 8.64 -0.26
CA LEU A 66 9.08 9.21 0.45
C LEU A 66 9.05 8.72 1.91
N MET A 67 9.22 7.43 2.14
CA MET A 67 9.30 6.86 3.50
C MET A 67 10.42 7.51 4.31
N LYS A 68 11.60 7.74 3.71
CA LYS A 68 12.72 8.43 4.37
C LYS A 68 12.38 9.88 4.75
N ASP A 69 11.65 10.58 3.90
CA ASP A 69 11.23 11.95 4.19
C ASP A 69 10.17 11.98 5.30
N LEU A 70 9.23 11.04 5.30
CA LEU A 70 8.24 10.86 6.37
C LEU A 70 8.90 10.53 7.73
N MET A 71 9.91 9.65 7.75
CA MET A 71 10.65 9.30 8.98
C MET A 71 11.39 10.49 9.61
N ARG A 72 11.65 11.55 8.86
CA ARG A 72 12.30 12.78 9.35
C ARG A 72 11.32 13.79 9.95
N VAL A 73 10.02 13.57 9.81
CA VAL A 73 9.00 14.49 10.32
C VAL A 73 8.99 14.44 11.84
N LYS A 74 9.28 15.59 12.48
CA LYS A 74 9.31 15.69 13.94
C LYS A 74 7.92 15.41 14.54
N GLY A 75 7.87 14.56 15.55
CA GLY A 75 6.62 14.17 16.22
C GLY A 75 5.81 13.07 15.48
N PHE A 76 6.18 12.76 14.25
CA PHE A 76 5.52 11.73 13.44
C PHE A 76 6.48 10.58 13.05
N GLY A 77 7.66 10.92 12.55
CA GLY A 77 8.58 9.98 11.93
C GLY A 77 9.06 8.84 12.83
N HIS A 78 9.12 9.03 14.15
CA HIS A 78 9.50 8.00 15.12
C HIS A 78 8.45 6.87 15.24
N ARG A 79 7.23 7.09 14.72
CA ARG A 79 6.15 6.10 14.69
C ARG A 79 6.25 5.15 13.50
N ILE A 80 7.00 5.53 12.46
CA ILE A 80 7.17 4.71 11.27
C ILE A 80 8.12 3.57 11.60
N ALA A 81 7.66 2.35 11.38
CA ALA A 81 8.43 1.14 11.55
C ALA A 81 8.51 0.37 10.22
N PRO A 82 9.59 0.55 9.43
CA PRO A 82 9.84 -0.28 8.28
C PRO A 82 10.07 -1.73 8.71
N ILE A 83 9.38 -2.67 8.07
CA ILE A 83 9.51 -4.10 8.32
C ILE A 83 9.97 -4.77 7.03
N THR A 84 10.98 -5.61 7.11
CA THR A 84 11.47 -6.39 5.98
C THR A 84 11.79 -7.81 6.41
N PRO A 85 11.41 -8.82 5.61
CA PRO A 85 11.73 -10.22 5.92
C PRO A 85 13.21 -10.55 5.70
N ASP A 86 13.92 -9.76 4.96
CA ASP A 86 15.36 -9.71 4.67
C ASP A 86 15.59 -8.77 3.49
N GLU A 87 16.83 -8.72 2.97
CA GLU A 87 17.15 -8.06 1.70
C GLU A 87 16.76 -6.57 1.62
N ALA A 88 16.85 -5.85 2.72
CA ALA A 88 16.61 -4.40 2.75
C ALA A 88 17.38 -3.64 1.64
N ARG A 89 18.56 -4.15 1.22
CA ARG A 89 19.35 -3.59 0.10
C ARG A 89 18.65 -3.74 -1.23
N THR A 90 18.00 -4.86 -1.50
CA THR A 90 17.23 -5.07 -2.75
C THR A 90 16.09 -4.07 -2.89
N PHE A 91 15.49 -3.68 -1.78
CA PHE A 91 14.44 -2.66 -1.74
C PHE A 91 14.98 -1.22 -1.67
N GLY A 92 16.32 -1.02 -1.71
CA GLY A 92 16.95 0.30 -1.63
C GLY A 92 16.90 0.94 -0.24
N MET A 93 16.68 0.14 0.81
CA MET A 93 16.60 0.60 2.20
C MET A 93 17.94 0.68 2.92
N ASP A 94 19.05 0.25 2.30
CA ASP A 94 20.37 0.35 2.86
C ASP A 94 20.77 1.79 3.24
N SER A 95 20.24 2.77 2.53
CA SER A 95 20.41 4.19 2.87
C SER A 95 19.82 4.59 4.24
N PHE A 96 19.05 3.72 4.88
CA PHE A 96 18.48 3.93 6.22
C PHE A 96 19.39 3.40 7.34
N PHE A 97 20.28 2.45 7.06
CA PHE A 97 21.10 1.80 8.08
C PHE A 97 21.83 2.78 8.98
N PRO A 98 22.50 3.84 8.48
CA PRO A 98 23.20 4.77 9.36
C PRO A 98 22.28 5.63 10.24
N SER A 99 21.08 5.95 9.78
CA SER A 99 20.19 6.90 10.45
C SER A 99 19.07 6.24 11.25
N ALA A 100 18.38 5.29 10.66
CA ALA A 100 17.24 4.60 11.30
C ALA A 100 17.68 3.35 12.05
N LYS A 101 18.77 2.70 11.63
CA LYS A 101 19.31 1.48 12.19
C LYS A 101 18.31 0.33 12.27
N LEU A 102 18.79 -0.88 12.40
CA LEU A 102 17.95 -2.04 12.65
C LEU A 102 17.71 -2.20 14.15
N TYR A 103 16.49 -2.56 14.49
CA TYR A 103 16.13 -2.79 15.89
C TYR A 103 16.73 -4.11 16.38
N ASN A 104 17.56 -4.03 17.44
CA ASN A 104 18.03 -5.17 18.19
C ASN A 104 18.12 -4.78 19.68
N PRO A 105 17.30 -5.39 20.57
CA PRO A 105 17.27 -5.03 21.99
C PRO A 105 18.61 -5.26 22.71
N ASN A 106 19.49 -6.12 22.18
CA ASN A 106 20.81 -6.41 22.73
C ASN A 106 21.93 -5.57 22.11
N GLY A 107 21.61 -4.66 21.17
CA GLY A 107 22.60 -3.94 20.38
C GLY A 107 23.37 -4.86 19.42
N GLN A 108 24.43 -4.32 18.81
CA GLN A 108 25.27 -5.03 17.86
C GLN A 108 26.50 -5.61 18.52
N ASN A 109 26.55 -6.92 18.73
CA ASN A 109 27.62 -7.63 19.43
C ASN A 109 28.64 -8.30 18.48
N TYR A 110 28.65 -7.92 17.21
CA TYR A 110 29.52 -8.47 16.17
C TYR A 110 29.94 -7.38 15.19
N VAL A 111 30.98 -7.66 14.41
CA VAL A 111 31.41 -6.81 13.30
C VAL A 111 30.70 -7.32 12.04
N PRO A 112 29.87 -6.52 11.36
CA PRO A 112 29.18 -6.96 10.15
C PRO A 112 30.17 -7.20 9.01
N VAL A 113 29.86 -8.14 8.11
CA VAL A 113 30.72 -8.47 6.97
C VAL A 113 30.96 -7.29 6.03
N ASP A 114 30.01 -6.36 6.01
CA ASP A 114 30.03 -5.14 5.19
C ASP A 114 30.57 -3.90 5.93
N HIS A 115 31.28 -4.10 7.05
CA HIS A 115 31.75 -3.00 7.91
C HIS A 115 32.62 -1.95 7.19
N GLN A 116 33.21 -2.31 6.05
CA GLN A 116 33.99 -1.40 5.23
C GLN A 116 33.16 -0.57 4.24
N LEU A 117 31.88 -0.87 4.08
CA LEU A 117 30.99 -0.12 3.22
C LEU A 117 30.48 1.13 3.91
N MET A 118 30.26 2.20 3.13
CA MET A 118 29.72 3.46 3.65
C MET A 118 28.31 3.33 4.23
N LEU A 119 27.49 2.40 3.69
CA LEU A 119 26.15 2.09 4.17
C LEU A 119 26.16 0.74 4.90
N THR A 120 26.90 0.69 5.99
CA THR A 120 27.11 -0.53 6.79
C THR A 120 25.81 -0.92 7.51
N TYR A 121 25.54 -2.22 7.54
CA TYR A 121 24.50 -2.82 8.37
C TYR A 121 24.74 -2.48 9.86
N THR A 122 23.80 -1.79 10.49
CA THR A 122 23.97 -1.27 11.85
C THR A 122 22.73 -1.56 12.69
N GLU A 123 22.94 -2.23 13.84
CA GLU A 123 21.90 -2.56 14.81
C GLU A 123 21.99 -1.68 16.06
N SER A 124 20.83 -1.44 16.69
CA SER A 124 20.74 -0.66 17.94
C SER A 124 19.43 -0.98 18.68
N PRO A 125 19.41 -0.89 20.02
CA PRO A 125 18.18 -0.93 20.80
C PRO A 125 17.18 0.19 20.41
N GLU A 126 17.68 1.28 19.84
CA GLU A 126 16.89 2.42 19.34
C GLU A 126 16.64 2.33 17.82
N GLY A 127 16.93 1.19 17.20
CA GLY A 127 16.70 0.98 15.78
C GLY A 127 15.21 1.00 15.43
N GLN A 128 14.89 1.55 14.26
CA GLN A 128 13.52 1.68 13.77
C GLN A 128 13.12 0.60 12.76
N ILE A 129 14.10 0.00 12.08
CA ILE A 129 13.86 -1.03 11.06
C ILE A 129 13.73 -2.39 11.76
N VAL A 130 12.58 -3.04 11.55
CA VAL A 130 12.33 -4.41 12.02
C VAL A 130 12.76 -5.39 10.94
N HIS A 131 13.80 -6.15 11.21
CA HIS A 131 14.41 -7.13 10.30
C HIS A 131 14.33 -8.51 10.94
N VAL A 132 13.63 -9.44 10.30
CA VAL A 132 13.30 -10.75 10.91
C VAL A 132 13.91 -11.95 10.20
N GLY A 133 14.83 -11.72 9.26
CA GLY A 133 15.37 -12.76 8.37
C GLY A 133 14.34 -13.14 7.27
N ILE A 134 14.67 -14.14 6.46
CA ILE A 134 13.77 -14.62 5.38
C ILE A 134 12.57 -15.36 6.00
N ASN A 135 11.66 -14.60 6.56
CA ASN A 135 10.51 -15.11 7.33
C ASN A 135 9.31 -14.16 7.22
N GLU A 136 8.50 -14.33 6.17
CA GLU A 136 7.30 -13.53 5.96
C GLU A 136 6.29 -13.69 7.10
N ALA A 137 6.19 -14.86 7.71
CA ALA A 137 5.30 -15.09 8.85
C ALA A 137 5.70 -14.24 10.07
N GLY A 138 7.00 -14.19 10.39
CA GLY A 138 7.53 -13.34 11.45
C GLY A 138 7.37 -11.85 11.16
N ALA A 139 7.61 -11.44 9.90
CA ALA A 139 7.41 -10.06 9.46
C ALA A 139 5.94 -9.63 9.54
N THR A 140 5.01 -10.52 9.13
CA THR A 140 3.57 -10.25 9.25
C THR A 140 3.13 -10.18 10.70
N ALA A 141 3.66 -11.03 11.59
CA ALA A 141 3.38 -10.94 13.02
C ALA A 141 3.86 -9.60 13.63
N ALA A 142 5.04 -9.11 13.22
CA ALA A 142 5.52 -7.80 13.61
C ALA A 142 4.62 -6.67 13.07
N PHE A 143 4.15 -6.80 11.82
CA PHE A 143 3.19 -5.86 11.23
C PHE A 143 1.88 -5.81 12.03
N ILE A 144 1.33 -6.95 12.43
CA ILE A 144 0.11 -7.03 13.25
C ILE A 144 0.33 -6.36 14.60
N ALA A 145 1.43 -6.70 15.28
CA ALA A 145 1.72 -6.15 16.60
C ALA A 145 1.86 -4.62 16.58
N LEU A 146 2.55 -4.07 15.58
CA LEU A 146 2.72 -2.64 15.43
C LEU A 146 1.44 -1.94 14.94
N GLY A 147 0.73 -2.55 13.97
CA GLY A 147 -0.47 -1.96 13.40
C GLY A 147 -1.68 -1.95 14.34
N SER A 148 -1.68 -2.78 15.39
CA SER A 148 -2.70 -2.81 16.45
C SER A 148 -2.23 -2.16 17.77
N SER A 149 -1.03 -1.59 17.81
CA SER A 149 -0.42 -1.04 19.04
C SER A 149 -1.20 0.15 19.62
N TYR A 150 -1.90 0.90 18.78
CA TYR A 150 -2.75 2.01 19.22
C TYR A 150 -3.85 1.55 20.18
N ASP A 151 -4.36 0.35 19.99
CA ASP A 151 -5.43 -0.24 20.81
C ASP A 151 -4.87 -1.05 21.99
N THR A 152 -3.77 -1.79 21.78
CA THR A 152 -3.18 -2.67 22.81
C THR A 152 -2.25 -1.94 23.77
N HIS A 153 -1.59 -0.87 23.33
CA HIS A 153 -0.61 -0.12 24.12
C HIS A 153 -0.96 1.38 24.23
N GLY A 154 -2.00 1.85 23.55
CA GLY A 154 -2.37 3.27 23.52
C GLY A 154 -1.35 4.14 22.76
N GLU A 155 -0.47 3.53 21.97
CA GLU A 155 0.59 4.22 21.22
C GLU A 155 0.54 3.80 19.74
N PRO A 156 0.03 4.66 18.85
CA PRO A 156 -0.11 4.31 17.46
C PRO A 156 1.24 4.27 16.74
N MET A 157 1.59 3.10 16.19
CA MET A 157 2.71 2.91 15.30
C MET A 157 2.21 2.81 13.85
N ILE A 158 3.10 3.12 12.91
CA ILE A 158 2.83 3.12 11.48
C ILE A 158 3.75 2.08 10.83
N PRO A 159 3.36 0.80 10.83
CA PRO A 159 4.17 -0.22 10.17
C PRO A 159 4.12 -0.05 8.65
N ILE A 160 5.28 -0.18 8.02
CA ILE A 160 5.44 -0.23 6.57
C ILE A 160 6.17 -1.52 6.25
N TYR A 161 5.40 -2.55 5.88
CA TYR A 161 5.93 -3.87 5.60
C TYR A 161 6.21 -4.04 4.10
N ILE A 162 7.49 -4.20 3.75
CA ILE A 162 7.93 -4.43 2.38
C ILE A 162 8.31 -5.89 2.22
N PHE A 163 7.74 -6.56 1.22
CA PHE A 163 8.04 -7.94 0.86
C PHE A 163 8.15 -8.11 -0.66
N TYR A 164 8.69 -9.23 -1.10
CA TYR A 164 8.50 -9.65 -2.48
C TYR A 164 7.03 -9.96 -2.74
N SER A 165 6.43 -9.27 -3.69
CA SER A 165 4.97 -9.30 -3.92
C SER A 165 4.44 -10.72 -4.17
N MET A 166 5.23 -11.57 -4.84
CA MET A 166 4.88 -12.97 -5.08
C MET A 166 4.69 -13.76 -3.79
N PHE A 167 5.43 -13.46 -2.73
CA PHE A 167 5.46 -14.33 -1.54
C PHE A 167 4.56 -13.84 -0.39
N GLY A 168 4.23 -12.55 -0.36
CA GLY A 168 3.50 -11.96 0.76
C GLY A 168 2.15 -12.62 1.02
N PHE A 169 1.18 -12.37 0.18
CA PHE A 169 -0.18 -12.93 0.35
C PHE A 169 -0.25 -14.45 0.19
N GLN A 170 0.60 -15.04 -0.64
CA GLN A 170 0.64 -16.50 -0.77
C GLN A 170 1.07 -17.22 0.50
N ARG A 171 2.03 -16.64 1.24
CA ARG A 171 2.58 -17.26 2.45
C ARG A 171 1.84 -16.85 3.71
N THR A 172 1.27 -15.65 3.75
CA THR A 172 0.75 -15.04 4.98
C THR A 172 -0.66 -14.45 4.83
N GLY A 173 -1.39 -14.83 3.78
CA GLY A 173 -2.76 -14.33 3.56
C GLY A 173 -3.68 -14.55 4.75
N ASP A 174 -3.62 -15.72 5.40
CA ASP A 174 -4.37 -16.03 6.61
C ASP A 174 -4.03 -15.07 7.76
N SER A 175 -2.75 -14.74 7.95
CA SER A 175 -2.31 -13.78 8.97
C SER A 175 -2.82 -12.37 8.67
N PHE A 176 -3.02 -11.99 7.42
CA PHE A 176 -3.64 -10.70 7.08
C PHE A 176 -5.14 -10.67 7.38
N TRP A 177 -5.84 -11.81 7.34
CA TRP A 177 -7.20 -11.92 7.88
C TRP A 177 -7.21 -11.70 9.38
N ALA A 178 -6.28 -12.31 10.12
CA ALA A 178 -6.11 -12.05 11.54
C ALA A 178 -5.75 -10.59 11.85
N ALA A 179 -4.97 -9.93 10.98
CA ALA A 179 -4.68 -8.50 11.06
C ALA A 179 -5.96 -7.66 10.96
N ALA A 180 -6.84 -7.99 10.01
CA ALA A 180 -8.13 -7.33 9.86
C ALA A 180 -9.02 -7.49 11.09
N ASP A 181 -9.12 -8.70 11.63
CA ASP A 181 -9.86 -8.99 12.88
C ASP A 181 -9.32 -8.22 14.10
N GLN A 182 -8.02 -7.93 14.09
CA GLN A 182 -7.38 -7.13 15.13
C GLN A 182 -7.41 -5.61 14.83
N LEU A 183 -8.13 -5.19 13.81
CA LEU A 183 -8.27 -3.78 13.41
C LEU A 183 -6.92 -3.12 13.11
N CYS A 184 -6.01 -3.89 12.51
CA CYS A 184 -4.65 -3.46 12.20
C CYS A 184 -4.66 -2.33 11.15
N ARG A 185 -3.72 -1.40 11.30
CA ARG A 185 -3.50 -0.27 10.38
C ARG A 185 -2.05 -0.29 9.89
N GLY A 186 -1.81 0.16 8.67
CA GLY A 186 -0.46 0.26 8.13
C GLY A 186 -0.39 0.05 6.63
N PHE A 187 0.83 0.08 6.12
CA PHE A 187 1.12 -0.09 4.71
C PHE A 187 1.82 -1.40 4.46
N VAL A 188 1.38 -2.11 3.43
CA VAL A 188 2.01 -3.32 2.91
C VAL A 188 2.46 -3.02 1.49
N ILE A 189 3.72 -3.26 1.18
CA ILE A 189 4.33 -2.89 -0.09
C ILE A 189 4.85 -4.16 -0.78
N GLY A 190 4.19 -4.51 -1.88
CA GLY A 190 4.65 -5.57 -2.77
C GLY A 190 5.75 -5.02 -3.69
N ALA A 191 6.99 -5.30 -3.35
CA ALA A 191 8.15 -4.85 -4.13
C ALA A 191 8.61 -5.93 -5.11
N THR A 192 9.33 -5.52 -6.15
CA THR A 192 9.61 -6.34 -7.33
C THR A 192 8.34 -6.94 -7.93
N ALA A 193 7.27 -6.12 -7.98
CA ALA A 193 5.98 -6.56 -8.46
C ALA A 193 5.99 -6.87 -9.97
N GLY A 194 4.96 -7.60 -10.40
CA GLY A 194 4.72 -7.90 -11.82
C GLY A 194 5.51 -9.10 -12.33
N ARG A 195 5.49 -9.27 -13.66
CA ARG A 195 6.04 -10.44 -14.35
C ARG A 195 7.10 -10.10 -15.39
N THR A 196 6.96 -8.96 -16.07
CA THR A 196 7.76 -8.63 -17.26
C THR A 196 8.98 -7.77 -16.94
N THR A 197 9.02 -7.15 -15.77
CA THR A 197 10.07 -6.21 -15.36
C THR A 197 11.01 -6.75 -14.29
N LEU A 198 10.97 -8.06 -14.07
CA LEU A 198 11.91 -8.74 -13.19
C LEU A 198 13.29 -8.79 -13.84
N SER A 199 14.31 -8.36 -13.12
CA SER A 199 15.70 -8.42 -13.58
C SER A 199 16.57 -9.17 -12.57
N GLY A 200 16.85 -10.42 -12.88
CA GLY A 200 17.75 -11.26 -12.09
C GLY A 200 17.09 -12.12 -11.02
N GLU A 201 15.86 -11.86 -10.62
CA GLU A 201 15.18 -12.61 -9.54
C GLU A 201 14.73 -14.01 -9.96
N GLY A 202 14.50 -14.24 -11.24
CA GLY A 202 14.03 -15.52 -11.76
C GLY A 202 12.50 -15.71 -11.68
N LEU A 203 12.03 -16.79 -12.32
CA LEU A 203 10.59 -17.04 -12.53
C LEU A 203 9.79 -17.16 -11.22
N GLN A 204 10.37 -17.63 -10.13
CA GLN A 204 9.70 -17.79 -8.85
C GLN A 204 9.23 -16.46 -8.24
N HIS A 205 9.75 -15.32 -8.69
CA HIS A 205 9.35 -14.01 -8.25
C HIS A 205 8.26 -13.37 -9.12
N ALA A 206 7.92 -14.00 -10.24
CA ALA A 206 6.92 -13.46 -11.17
C ALA A 206 5.53 -13.45 -10.51
N ASP A 207 5.06 -12.26 -10.13
CA ASP A 207 3.78 -12.05 -9.49
C ASP A 207 2.72 -11.60 -10.50
N GLY A 208 1.76 -12.46 -10.77
CA GLY A 208 0.60 -12.15 -11.60
C GLY A 208 -0.70 -11.93 -10.81
N HIS A 209 -0.73 -12.11 -9.50
CA HIS A 209 -1.99 -12.35 -8.80
C HIS A 209 -2.08 -11.74 -7.37
N SER A 210 -1.03 -11.15 -6.83
CA SER A 210 -1.10 -10.59 -5.46
C SER A 210 -2.22 -9.57 -5.28
N PRO A 211 -2.57 -8.70 -6.26
CA PRO A 211 -3.72 -7.81 -6.10
C PRO A 211 -5.05 -8.54 -5.96
N ILE A 212 -5.23 -9.69 -6.65
CA ILE A 212 -6.44 -10.51 -6.51
C ILE A 212 -6.50 -11.17 -5.15
N LEU A 213 -5.39 -11.74 -4.67
CA LEU A 213 -5.33 -12.33 -3.33
C LEU A 213 -5.65 -11.29 -2.25
N ALA A 214 -5.06 -10.09 -2.37
CA ALA A 214 -5.34 -8.99 -1.46
C ALA A 214 -6.81 -8.54 -1.52
N SER A 215 -7.43 -8.53 -2.71
CA SER A 215 -8.81 -8.06 -2.91
C SER A 215 -9.87 -8.89 -2.18
N THR A 216 -9.54 -10.12 -1.82
CA THR A 216 -10.44 -10.98 -1.03
C THR A 216 -10.62 -10.48 0.40
N ASN A 217 -9.68 -9.73 0.94
CA ASN A 217 -9.77 -9.17 2.28
C ASN A 217 -10.33 -7.73 2.24
N PRO A 218 -11.52 -7.47 2.82
CA PRO A 218 -12.20 -6.18 2.73
C PRO A 218 -11.47 -5.04 3.44
N ALA A 219 -10.58 -5.34 4.39
CA ALA A 219 -9.80 -4.33 5.11
C ALA A 219 -8.61 -3.79 4.31
N PHE A 220 -8.27 -4.39 3.16
CA PHE A 220 -7.22 -3.86 2.30
C PHE A 220 -7.74 -2.88 1.25
N LYS A 221 -7.07 -1.74 1.12
CA LYS A 221 -7.14 -0.85 -0.05
C LYS A 221 -5.93 -1.14 -0.94
N ILE A 222 -6.18 -1.43 -2.22
CA ILE A 222 -5.18 -2.01 -3.12
C ILE A 222 -4.88 -1.06 -4.26
N TYR A 223 -3.61 -0.73 -4.44
CA TYR A 223 -3.15 0.20 -5.46
C TYR A 223 -1.97 -0.34 -6.25
N ASP A 224 -1.99 -0.07 -7.56
CA ASP A 224 -0.91 -0.35 -8.52
C ASP A 224 -0.50 0.96 -9.22
N PRO A 225 0.18 1.88 -8.51
CA PRO A 225 0.56 3.18 -9.06
C PRO A 225 1.71 3.07 -10.06
N ALA A 226 1.66 3.90 -11.11
CA ALA A 226 2.68 3.97 -12.14
C ALA A 226 3.81 4.96 -11.79
N TYR A 227 3.49 6.05 -11.10
CA TYR A 227 4.40 7.18 -10.91
C TYR A 227 4.52 7.63 -9.46
N GLY A 228 5.63 8.30 -9.15
CA GLY A 228 5.92 8.78 -7.80
C GLY A 228 4.88 9.75 -7.25
N TYR A 229 4.30 10.62 -8.06
CA TYR A 229 3.25 11.53 -7.61
C TYR A 229 1.96 10.79 -7.22
N GLU A 230 1.62 9.70 -7.93
CA GLU A 230 0.48 8.85 -7.54
C GLU A 230 0.74 8.18 -6.19
N ILE A 231 1.95 7.61 -6.01
CA ILE A 231 2.39 7.04 -4.73
C ILE A 231 2.26 8.07 -3.61
N ALA A 232 2.69 9.31 -3.85
CA ALA A 232 2.65 10.37 -2.85
C ALA A 232 1.21 10.67 -2.40
N HIS A 233 0.27 10.80 -3.33
CA HIS A 233 -1.15 11.04 -3.01
C HIS A 233 -1.82 9.85 -2.32
N ILE A 234 -1.53 8.63 -2.75
CA ILE A 234 -2.08 7.41 -2.13
C ILE A 234 -1.57 7.26 -0.69
N VAL A 235 -0.28 7.48 -0.46
CA VAL A 235 0.31 7.39 0.89
C VAL A 235 -0.18 8.52 1.79
N GLU A 236 -0.26 9.76 1.29
CA GLU A 236 -0.83 10.91 2.00
C GLU A 236 -2.27 10.60 2.45
N ARG A 237 -3.10 10.12 1.52
CA ARG A 237 -4.48 9.71 1.80
C ARG A 237 -4.57 8.55 2.79
N GLY A 238 -3.70 7.55 2.68
CA GLY A 238 -3.64 6.42 3.61
C GLY A 238 -3.29 6.84 5.03
N ILE A 239 -2.32 7.73 5.19
CA ILE A 239 -1.97 8.31 6.49
C ILE A 239 -3.15 9.11 7.07
N GLU A 240 -3.80 9.96 6.25
CA GLU A 240 -4.98 10.71 6.68
C GLU A 240 -6.12 9.79 7.11
N GLN A 241 -6.40 8.73 6.36
CA GLN A 241 -7.49 7.81 6.69
C GLN A 241 -7.21 7.04 7.98
N MET A 242 -6.04 6.43 8.09
CA MET A 242 -5.73 5.54 9.22
C MET A 242 -5.47 6.29 10.53
N TYR A 243 -4.95 7.52 10.46
CA TYR A 243 -4.43 8.24 11.64
C TYR A 243 -4.96 9.67 11.77
N GLY A 244 -5.79 10.13 10.86
CA GLY A 244 -6.43 11.46 10.93
C GLY A 244 -7.70 11.46 11.78
N ASN A 245 -8.32 12.64 11.88
CA ASN A 245 -9.51 12.88 12.72
C ASN A 245 -10.82 12.96 11.90
N LYS A 246 -10.85 12.44 10.67
CA LYS A 246 -12.07 12.41 9.87
C LYS A 246 -13.00 11.29 10.36
N ASP A 247 -14.31 11.52 10.24
CA ASP A 247 -15.31 10.49 10.52
C ASP A 247 -15.40 9.51 9.34
N GLU A 248 -14.51 8.55 9.35
CA GLU A 248 -14.40 7.49 8.34
C GLU A 248 -13.80 6.23 8.97
N ASP A 249 -13.86 5.10 8.25
CA ASP A 249 -13.24 3.87 8.72
C ASP A 249 -11.71 4.00 8.73
N HIS A 250 -11.13 3.99 9.93
CA HIS A 250 -9.70 4.05 10.16
C HIS A 250 -9.03 2.67 10.13
N ASN A 251 -9.80 1.60 10.25
CA ASN A 251 -9.29 0.24 10.45
C ASN A 251 -9.07 -0.45 9.10
N VAL A 252 -8.21 0.14 8.29
CA VAL A 252 -7.83 -0.32 6.97
C VAL A 252 -6.32 -0.48 6.84
N MET A 253 -5.91 -1.33 5.92
CA MET A 253 -4.53 -1.52 5.50
C MET A 253 -4.40 -1.15 4.03
N TYR A 254 -3.29 -0.52 3.67
CA TYR A 254 -3.02 -0.14 2.28
C TYR A 254 -2.00 -1.11 1.67
N TYR A 255 -2.34 -1.74 0.56
CA TYR A 255 -1.42 -2.53 -0.24
C TYR A 255 -1.07 -1.79 -1.52
N LEU A 256 0.22 -1.50 -1.71
CA LEU A 256 0.75 -0.87 -2.91
C LEU A 256 1.76 -1.81 -3.58
N THR A 257 1.66 -1.97 -4.89
CA THR A 257 2.69 -2.62 -5.70
C THR A 257 3.68 -1.59 -6.22
N VAL A 258 4.97 -1.93 -6.15
CA VAL A 258 6.07 -1.10 -6.68
C VAL A 258 7.07 -1.97 -7.42
N TYR A 259 7.76 -1.38 -8.39
CA TYR A 259 8.60 -2.08 -9.36
C TYR A 259 10.05 -1.61 -9.28
N ASN A 260 10.99 -2.49 -9.60
CA ASN A 260 12.42 -2.16 -9.64
C ASN A 260 12.91 -1.67 -11.00
N GLU A 261 12.07 -1.75 -12.04
CA GLU A 261 12.42 -1.20 -13.35
C GLU A 261 12.57 0.32 -13.28
N PRO A 262 13.73 0.88 -13.67
CA PRO A 262 13.92 2.32 -13.73
C PRO A 262 13.18 2.90 -14.94
N ILE A 263 12.20 3.74 -14.71
CA ILE A 263 11.45 4.47 -15.73
C ILE A 263 11.62 5.98 -15.53
N HIS A 264 11.29 6.75 -16.54
CA HIS A 264 11.15 8.20 -16.38
C HIS A 264 9.96 8.47 -15.45
N GLN A 265 10.22 9.16 -14.35
CA GLN A 265 9.19 9.60 -13.42
C GLN A 265 8.79 11.04 -13.76
N PRO A 266 7.60 11.28 -14.34
CA PRO A 266 7.16 12.63 -14.64
C PRO A 266 6.92 13.43 -13.35
N ALA A 267 7.04 14.74 -13.45
CA ALA A 267 6.56 15.63 -12.40
C ALA A 267 5.03 15.60 -12.35
N GLU A 268 4.47 15.83 -11.18
CA GLU A 268 3.02 15.99 -11.01
C GLU A 268 2.48 17.07 -11.94
N PRO A 269 1.46 16.78 -12.76
CA PRO A 269 0.82 17.79 -13.59
C PRO A 269 0.12 18.87 -12.74
N ALA A 270 0.13 20.13 -13.21
CA ALA A 270 -0.50 21.23 -12.47
C ALA A 270 -2.02 21.05 -12.22
N ASN A 271 -2.67 20.29 -13.09
CA ASN A 271 -4.10 19.97 -13.04
C ASN A 271 -4.37 18.51 -12.73
N VAL A 272 -3.51 17.89 -11.90
CA VAL A 272 -3.64 16.48 -11.53
C VAL A 272 -5.01 16.21 -10.87
N ASP A 273 -5.64 15.12 -11.28
CA ASP A 273 -6.88 14.63 -10.70
C ASP A 273 -6.60 13.78 -9.47
N ILE A 274 -6.36 14.43 -8.32
CA ILE A 274 -6.03 13.76 -7.05
C ILE A 274 -7.15 12.81 -6.62
N GLU A 275 -8.41 13.23 -6.77
CA GLU A 275 -9.55 12.38 -6.45
C GLU A 275 -9.54 11.10 -7.30
N GLY A 276 -9.25 11.24 -8.60
CA GLY A 276 -9.12 10.09 -9.51
C GLY A 276 -8.00 9.15 -9.11
N ILE A 277 -6.83 9.66 -8.72
CA ILE A 277 -5.73 8.83 -8.21
C ILE A 277 -6.17 8.00 -7.01
N VAL A 278 -6.85 8.62 -6.05
CA VAL A 278 -7.27 7.96 -4.81
C VAL A 278 -8.44 7.01 -5.03
N LYS A 279 -9.38 7.36 -5.90
CA LYS A 279 -10.55 6.51 -6.23
C LYS A 279 -10.27 5.42 -7.26
N GLY A 280 -9.10 5.46 -7.90
CA GLY A 280 -8.60 4.33 -8.70
C GLY A 280 -8.45 4.58 -10.20
N ILE A 281 -8.85 5.72 -10.76
CA ILE A 281 -8.67 6.04 -12.18
C ILE A 281 -8.56 7.55 -12.43
N HIS A 282 -7.55 7.95 -13.20
CA HIS A 282 -7.42 9.32 -13.70
C HIS A 282 -6.85 9.35 -15.13
N LYS A 283 -7.17 10.40 -15.89
CA LYS A 283 -6.64 10.59 -17.24
C LYS A 283 -5.21 11.14 -17.15
N ILE A 284 -4.27 10.46 -17.83
CA ILE A 284 -2.87 10.92 -17.94
C ILE A 284 -2.72 11.86 -19.13
N SER A 285 -3.22 11.45 -20.30
CA SER A 285 -3.11 12.24 -21.53
C SER A 285 -4.30 12.03 -22.45
N GLU A 286 -4.63 13.09 -23.17
CA GLU A 286 -5.53 13.01 -24.31
C GLU A 286 -4.78 12.54 -25.55
N SER A 287 -5.52 12.06 -26.53
CA SER A 287 -4.96 11.68 -27.81
C SER A 287 -4.22 12.85 -28.46
N PRO A 288 -3.05 12.60 -29.09
CA PRO A 288 -2.39 13.61 -29.91
C PRO A 288 -3.17 13.95 -31.20
N LEU A 289 -4.19 13.16 -31.57
CA LEU A 289 -5.01 13.38 -32.75
C LEU A 289 -6.37 13.96 -32.37
N THR A 290 -6.81 14.94 -33.17
CA THR A 290 -8.16 15.55 -33.01
C THR A 290 -9.25 14.81 -33.77
N SER A 291 -8.89 13.92 -34.69
CA SER A 291 -9.81 13.15 -35.55
C SER A 291 -9.35 11.70 -35.69
N GLY A 292 -10.17 10.86 -36.32
CA GLY A 292 -9.90 9.44 -36.51
C GLY A 292 -10.73 8.53 -35.56
N PRO A 293 -10.62 7.22 -35.74
CA PRO A 293 -11.23 6.26 -34.82
C PRO A 293 -10.78 6.52 -33.38
N LYS A 294 -11.70 6.39 -32.41
CA LYS A 294 -11.43 6.64 -31.00
C LYS A 294 -11.14 5.34 -30.26
N ALA A 295 -10.28 5.41 -29.23
CA ALA A 295 -10.03 4.33 -28.29
C ALA A 295 -9.70 4.88 -26.91
N GLN A 296 -9.84 4.03 -25.88
CA GLN A 296 -9.44 4.34 -24.50
C GLN A 296 -8.43 3.29 -24.04
N LEU A 297 -7.25 3.72 -23.65
CA LEU A 297 -6.21 2.86 -23.11
C LEU A 297 -6.20 3.00 -21.59
N LEU A 298 -6.55 1.95 -20.88
CA LEU A 298 -6.49 1.86 -19.43
C LEU A 298 -5.26 1.05 -19.05
N ALA A 299 -4.38 1.60 -18.24
CA ALA A 299 -3.16 0.92 -17.83
C ALA A 299 -2.88 1.11 -16.33
N SER A 300 -2.20 0.16 -15.69
CA SER A 300 -1.78 0.26 -14.30
C SER A 300 -0.30 -0.05 -14.12
N GLY A 301 0.30 0.52 -13.07
CA GLY A 301 1.67 0.25 -12.68
C GLY A 301 2.66 0.42 -13.85
N VAL A 302 3.57 -0.54 -13.98
CA VAL A 302 4.61 -0.54 -15.00
C VAL A 302 4.09 -0.63 -16.44
N ALA A 303 2.82 -0.98 -16.65
CA ALA A 303 2.22 -1.00 -17.99
C ALA A 303 1.92 0.41 -18.54
N VAL A 304 1.83 1.44 -17.68
CA VAL A 304 1.50 2.81 -18.11
C VAL A 304 2.52 3.40 -19.10
N PRO A 305 3.84 3.36 -18.86
CA PRO A 305 4.81 3.85 -19.85
C PRO A 305 4.74 3.13 -21.21
N TRP A 306 4.40 1.85 -21.21
CA TRP A 306 4.20 1.07 -22.43
C TRP A 306 2.91 1.47 -23.16
N ALA A 307 1.86 1.79 -22.42
CA ALA A 307 0.60 2.29 -22.97
C ALA A 307 0.78 3.71 -23.55
N GLU A 308 1.62 4.57 -22.95
CA GLU A 308 2.03 5.86 -23.54
C GLU A 308 2.72 5.68 -24.89
N LYS A 309 3.61 4.70 -25.00
CA LYS A 309 4.26 4.37 -26.28
C LYS A 309 3.25 3.83 -27.29
N ALA A 310 2.33 2.96 -26.85
CA ALA A 310 1.26 2.45 -27.70
C ALA A 310 0.34 3.56 -28.21
N GLN A 311 -0.01 4.56 -27.38
CA GLN A 311 -0.80 5.73 -27.76
C GLN A 311 -0.17 6.48 -28.93
N LYS A 312 1.16 6.70 -28.87
CA LYS A 312 1.92 7.37 -29.95
C LYS A 312 1.92 6.56 -31.24
N LEU A 313 2.21 5.25 -31.15
CA LEU A 313 2.21 4.36 -32.31
C LEU A 313 0.81 4.24 -32.96
N LEU A 314 -0.25 4.19 -32.15
CA LEU A 314 -1.62 4.19 -32.65
C LEU A 314 -1.94 5.47 -33.45
N ALA A 315 -1.46 6.60 -32.98
CA ALA A 315 -1.64 7.87 -33.66
C ALA A 315 -0.82 7.96 -34.94
N GLU A 316 0.47 7.62 -34.90
CA GLU A 316 1.43 7.78 -36.00
C GLU A 316 1.23 6.77 -37.13
N ASP A 317 1.05 5.49 -36.77
CA ASP A 317 1.03 4.39 -37.74
C ASP A 317 -0.39 4.03 -38.21
N TRP A 318 -1.42 4.29 -37.37
CA TRP A 318 -2.79 3.81 -37.60
C TRP A 318 -3.85 4.91 -37.63
N GLY A 319 -3.48 6.16 -37.30
CA GLY A 319 -4.43 7.26 -37.25
C GLY A 319 -5.52 7.10 -36.18
N VAL A 320 -5.28 6.29 -35.16
CA VAL A 320 -6.22 6.04 -34.07
C VAL A 320 -6.02 7.08 -32.96
N SER A 321 -7.10 7.77 -32.59
CA SER A 321 -7.14 8.79 -31.55
C SER A 321 -7.43 8.13 -30.20
N ALA A 322 -6.40 7.74 -29.43
CA ALA A 322 -6.55 7.07 -28.16
C ALA A 322 -6.25 7.99 -26.97
N ASP A 323 -7.13 8.06 -25.97
CA ASP A 323 -6.83 8.66 -24.65
C ASP A 323 -6.16 7.63 -23.75
N LEU A 324 -5.31 8.10 -22.82
CA LEU A 324 -4.62 7.24 -21.86
C LEU A 324 -5.04 7.56 -20.42
N TRP A 325 -5.35 6.50 -19.68
CA TRP A 325 -5.78 6.53 -18.29
C TRP A 325 -4.83 5.68 -17.43
N SER A 326 -4.43 6.22 -16.27
CA SER A 326 -3.84 5.41 -15.21
C SER A 326 -4.95 4.88 -14.33
N VAL A 327 -5.00 3.56 -14.19
CA VAL A 327 -5.88 2.87 -13.25
C VAL A 327 -5.06 2.49 -12.03
N THR A 328 -5.04 3.38 -11.07
CA THR A 328 -4.27 3.18 -9.84
C THR A 328 -4.87 2.10 -8.93
N SER A 329 -6.16 1.79 -9.09
CA SER A 329 -6.82 0.73 -8.32
C SER A 329 -8.02 0.11 -9.03
N TRP A 330 -7.85 -1.06 -9.59
CA TRP A 330 -8.94 -1.87 -10.14
C TRP A 330 -9.93 -2.31 -9.06
N THR A 331 -9.42 -2.61 -7.87
CA THR A 331 -10.24 -3.13 -6.76
C THR A 331 -11.12 -2.06 -6.15
N GLU A 332 -10.63 -0.85 -5.93
CA GLU A 332 -11.45 0.23 -5.37
C GLU A 332 -12.55 0.66 -6.37
N LEU A 333 -12.25 0.65 -7.67
CA LEU A 333 -13.27 0.87 -8.71
C LEU A 333 -14.37 -0.20 -8.69
N ARG A 334 -13.99 -1.49 -8.54
CA ARG A 334 -14.95 -2.57 -8.39
C ARG A 334 -15.82 -2.41 -7.15
N ARG A 335 -15.19 -2.11 -6.01
CA ARG A 335 -15.92 -1.92 -4.73
C ARG A 335 -16.90 -0.77 -4.80
N ASP A 336 -16.52 0.33 -5.45
CA ASP A 336 -17.43 1.45 -5.68
C ASP A 336 -18.63 1.04 -6.56
N GLY A 337 -18.40 0.22 -7.59
CA GLY A 337 -19.46 -0.32 -8.43
C GLY A 337 -20.43 -1.20 -7.64
N ILE A 338 -19.92 -2.14 -6.86
CA ILE A 338 -20.74 -3.02 -5.99
C ILE A 338 -21.55 -2.18 -4.99
N ALA A 339 -20.92 -1.21 -4.34
CA ALA A 339 -21.63 -0.32 -3.40
C ALA A 339 -22.76 0.47 -4.08
N ALA A 340 -22.56 0.92 -5.32
CA ALA A 340 -23.61 1.61 -6.08
C ALA A 340 -24.80 0.68 -6.39
N GLU A 341 -24.53 -0.57 -6.71
CA GLU A 341 -25.58 -1.58 -6.94
C GLU A 341 -26.35 -1.90 -5.66
N GLU A 342 -25.64 -2.10 -4.54
CA GLU A 342 -26.25 -2.34 -3.23
C GLU A 342 -27.11 -1.17 -2.77
N GLU A 343 -26.64 0.08 -2.94
CA GLU A 343 -27.40 1.28 -2.65
C GLU A 343 -28.70 1.34 -3.46
N ALA A 344 -28.66 0.98 -4.75
CA ALA A 344 -29.82 0.96 -5.62
C ALA A 344 -30.83 -0.13 -5.18
N LEU A 345 -30.35 -1.30 -4.77
CA LEU A 345 -31.21 -2.38 -4.25
C LEU A 345 -31.91 -1.98 -2.95
N LEU A 346 -31.18 -1.32 -2.05
CA LEU A 346 -31.70 -0.88 -0.76
C LEU A 346 -32.63 0.33 -0.87
N ASN A 347 -32.51 1.13 -1.94
CA ASN A 347 -33.27 2.37 -2.16
C ASN A 347 -33.97 2.37 -3.54
N PRO A 348 -34.85 1.41 -3.84
CA PRO A 348 -35.40 1.22 -5.19
C PRO A 348 -36.25 2.40 -5.73
N ASN A 349 -36.63 3.33 -4.86
CA ASN A 349 -37.39 4.52 -5.21
C ASN A 349 -36.52 5.77 -5.44
N GLN A 350 -35.21 5.65 -5.33
CA GLN A 350 -34.25 6.72 -5.59
C GLN A 350 -33.49 6.48 -6.89
N PRO A 351 -33.02 7.53 -7.59
CA PRO A 351 -32.11 7.35 -8.72
C PRO A 351 -30.84 6.61 -8.26
N ALA A 352 -30.44 5.57 -9.00
CA ALA A 352 -29.24 4.83 -8.72
C ALA A 352 -27.99 5.74 -8.84
N ARG A 353 -27.07 5.61 -7.89
CA ARG A 353 -25.75 6.26 -7.96
C ARG A 353 -24.98 5.67 -9.14
N VAL A 354 -24.37 6.53 -9.95
CA VAL A 354 -23.50 6.09 -11.05
C VAL A 354 -22.12 5.70 -10.46
N PRO A 355 -21.59 4.51 -10.76
CA PRO A 355 -20.25 4.11 -10.32
C PRO A 355 -19.16 5.06 -10.82
N TYR A 356 -18.11 5.26 -10.03
CA TYR A 356 -17.05 6.24 -10.34
C TYR A 356 -16.35 5.96 -11.68
N VAL A 357 -16.05 4.71 -11.97
CA VAL A 357 -15.45 4.32 -13.27
C VAL A 357 -16.36 4.70 -14.44
N THR A 358 -17.67 4.50 -14.30
CA THR A 358 -18.67 4.89 -15.30
C THR A 358 -18.74 6.40 -15.47
N GLN A 359 -18.68 7.18 -14.37
CA GLN A 359 -18.60 8.64 -14.43
C GLN A 359 -17.37 9.12 -15.20
N LYS A 360 -16.20 8.54 -14.90
CA LYS A 360 -14.91 8.93 -15.54
C LYS A 360 -14.90 8.60 -17.03
N LEU A 361 -15.46 7.49 -17.42
CA LEU A 361 -15.50 7.04 -18.81
C LEU A 361 -16.77 7.50 -19.55
N ALA A 362 -17.69 8.22 -18.88
CA ALA A 362 -18.87 8.77 -19.51
C ALA A 362 -18.46 9.74 -20.64
N GLY A 363 -18.98 9.47 -21.85
CA GLY A 363 -18.63 10.25 -23.04
C GLY A 363 -17.29 9.87 -23.69
N ALA A 364 -16.51 8.97 -23.11
CA ALA A 364 -15.34 8.38 -23.76
C ALA A 364 -15.79 7.52 -24.94
N ALA A 365 -15.28 7.84 -26.13
CA ALA A 365 -15.67 7.15 -27.36
C ALA A 365 -14.69 6.03 -27.72
N GLY A 366 -15.20 5.01 -28.42
CA GLY A 366 -14.44 3.89 -28.93
C GLY A 366 -14.25 2.74 -27.95
N PRO A 367 -13.55 1.68 -28.35
CA PRO A 367 -13.30 0.53 -27.50
C PRO A 367 -12.38 0.90 -26.33
N ILE A 368 -12.61 0.25 -25.19
CA ILE A 368 -11.79 0.35 -23.99
C ILE A 368 -10.87 -0.87 -23.98
N VAL A 369 -9.56 -0.63 -23.89
CA VAL A 369 -8.52 -1.65 -23.82
C VAL A 369 -7.78 -1.52 -22.51
N ALA A 370 -7.88 -2.53 -21.65
CA ALA A 370 -7.18 -2.57 -20.38
C ALA A 370 -5.86 -3.36 -20.49
N THR A 371 -4.79 -2.85 -19.88
CA THR A 371 -3.48 -3.50 -19.83
C THR A 371 -2.85 -3.38 -18.45
N THR A 372 -2.22 -4.45 -18.00
CA THR A 372 -1.51 -4.55 -16.73
C THR A 372 -0.42 -5.60 -16.83
N ASP A 373 0.56 -5.57 -15.93
CA ASP A 373 1.58 -6.61 -15.84
C ASP A 373 1.12 -7.83 -15.00
N PHE A 374 -0.06 -7.75 -14.41
CA PHE A 374 -0.70 -8.86 -13.68
C PHE A 374 -1.55 -9.75 -14.60
N ALA A 375 -2.21 -10.75 -14.01
CA ALA A 375 -3.16 -11.60 -14.71
C ALA A 375 -4.42 -10.81 -15.14
N SER A 376 -5.11 -11.31 -16.19
CA SER A 376 -6.32 -10.66 -16.72
C SER A 376 -7.44 -10.47 -15.68
N ASP A 377 -7.48 -11.32 -14.65
CA ASP A 377 -8.44 -11.20 -13.55
C ASP A 377 -8.34 -9.84 -12.80
N VAL A 378 -7.17 -9.18 -12.88
CA VAL A 378 -6.97 -7.87 -12.23
C VAL A 378 -7.79 -6.78 -12.94
N PRO A 379 -7.64 -6.52 -14.25
CA PRO A 379 -8.47 -5.54 -14.94
C PRO A 379 -9.92 -6.03 -15.17
N ASP A 380 -10.17 -7.33 -15.20
CA ASP A 380 -11.53 -7.89 -15.34
C ASP A 380 -12.46 -7.52 -14.16
N GLN A 381 -11.90 -7.01 -13.05
CA GLN A 381 -12.68 -6.49 -11.92
C GLN A 381 -13.65 -5.37 -12.31
N ILE A 382 -13.40 -4.64 -13.40
CA ILE A 382 -14.25 -3.54 -13.89
C ILE A 382 -14.85 -3.83 -15.27
N ARG A 383 -14.85 -5.08 -15.72
CA ARG A 383 -15.26 -5.47 -17.07
C ARG A 383 -16.77 -5.33 -17.35
N GLN A 384 -17.60 -5.03 -16.38
CA GLN A 384 -19.06 -4.95 -16.51
C GLN A 384 -19.53 -3.73 -17.27
#